data_be1efb32725cc7ad0c5208f01760b7e4
#
_entry.id   be1efb32725cc7ad0c5208f01760b7e4
#
_cell.length_a   1.000
_cell.length_b   1.000
_cell.length_c   1.000
_cell.angle_alpha   90.00
_cell.angle_beta   90.00
_cell.angle_gamma   90.00
#
_symmetry.space_group_name_H-M   'P 1'
#
loop_
_entity.id
_entity.type
_entity.pdbx_description
1 polymer ?
#
loop_
_entity_poly.entity_id
_entity_poly.type
_entity_poly.pdbx_seq_one_letter_code
_entity_poly.pdbx_strand_id
1 'polypeptide(L)'
;GGQYYVKSPEEMERLFPYATEALENTHKIAQRCHVEIEFGVTKLPKFGVPEGYTSWEYLNELCFKGLEERYQPVTEELKERLNYELTTIRNMGYVDYFLIVWDFIKYARDHDIMVGPGRGSAAGSLVAYTLGITQLDPIRYDLLFERFLNPERVSMPDIDVDFCFERRQEVIDYVRRKYGDDCVVQIVTFGTLAARGVIRDVGRVMDLPYAQVDTIAKMIPQELNITIDKALQMNPEFKKVYEEDKEIHELIDTAKRLEGLPRHTSMHAAGVVISQKDVSEYVPLSRASDGSIVTQFTMTTLEELGLLKMDFLGLRTLTVIQNAVHLVEQDTGVKLDMQHIDYNDKKVLDSLGTGHSDGVFQLESAGMKNFMKELKPQSLEDVIAGISLYRPGPMDFIPQYIRGKNRPDTIKYDCPQLEPILKPTYGCIVYQEQVMQIVRNLAGYTLGRSDLVRRAMSKKKAAVMEKERQNFVYGNEAEGVPGCIANGIPEQTANKIYDDMIDFAKYAFNKSHAAAYAVVSYQTAFLKYYYPVEFMAALMTSVIEMPIKVAEYIQVCRKMNIKIL
;
A
#
# COMPACT_ATOMS: atom_id res chain seq x y z
N GLY A 1 6.71 45.98 3.43
CA GLY A 1 5.78 44.88 3.27
C GLY A 1 4.96 44.99 2.00
N GLY A 2 4.99 44.01 1.15
CA GLY A 2 4.25 44.01 -0.11
C GLY A 2 2.74 43.83 0.12
N GLN A 3 1.95 44.43 -0.76
CA GLN A 3 0.49 44.29 -0.77
C GLN A 3 0.09 43.17 -1.74
N TYR A 4 0.34 41.92 -1.36
CA TYR A 4 0.15 40.75 -2.24
C TYR A 4 -1.18 40.00 -2.01
N TYR A 5 -2.20 40.72 -1.52
CA TYR A 5 -3.55 40.19 -1.39
C TYR A 5 -4.40 40.52 -2.62
N VAL A 6 -5.51 39.81 -2.80
CA VAL A 6 -6.51 40.11 -3.83
C VAL A 6 -7.23 41.39 -3.44
N LYS A 7 -7.05 42.44 -4.25
CA LYS A 7 -7.61 43.76 -4.02
C LYS A 7 -9.05 43.85 -4.50
N SER A 8 -9.83 44.70 -3.83
CA SER A 8 -11.20 45.01 -4.26
C SER A 8 -11.20 45.86 -5.53
N PRO A 9 -12.31 45.92 -6.29
CA PRO A 9 -12.44 46.81 -7.43
C PRO A 9 -12.14 48.27 -7.08
N GLU A 10 -12.63 48.77 -5.93
CA GLU A 10 -12.40 50.12 -5.47
C GLU A 10 -10.94 50.41 -5.11
N GLU A 11 -10.24 49.45 -4.60
CA GLU A 11 -8.79 49.56 -4.33
C GLU A 11 -8.01 49.62 -5.64
N MET A 12 -8.39 48.80 -6.64
CA MET A 12 -7.78 48.82 -7.96
C MET A 12 -8.02 50.13 -8.71
N GLU A 13 -9.24 50.67 -8.64
CA GLU A 13 -9.57 51.98 -9.22
C GLU A 13 -8.74 53.12 -8.60
N ARG A 14 -8.52 53.06 -7.29
CA ARG A 14 -7.65 54.04 -6.60
C ARG A 14 -6.18 53.95 -7.01
N LEU A 15 -5.71 52.73 -7.27
CA LEU A 15 -4.33 52.48 -7.69
C LEU A 15 -4.09 52.82 -9.16
N PHE A 16 -5.10 52.60 -10.02
CA PHE A 16 -5.01 52.77 -11.47
C PHE A 16 -6.13 53.67 -12.02
N PRO A 17 -6.28 54.92 -11.50
CA PRO A 17 -7.37 55.79 -11.92
C PRO A 17 -7.29 56.22 -13.40
N TYR A 18 -6.14 56.05 -14.00
CA TYR A 18 -5.88 56.37 -15.43
C TYR A 18 -6.15 55.17 -16.38
N ALA A 19 -6.45 54.01 -15.84
CA ALA A 19 -6.57 52.76 -16.60
C ALA A 19 -7.98 52.13 -16.44
N THR A 20 -9.04 52.93 -16.46
CA THR A 20 -10.43 52.48 -16.28
C THR A 20 -10.81 51.40 -17.29
N GLU A 21 -10.43 51.58 -18.55
CA GLU A 21 -10.70 50.57 -19.61
C GLU A 21 -10.01 49.24 -19.32
N ALA A 22 -8.79 49.24 -18.80
CA ALA A 22 -8.08 48.03 -18.43
C ALA A 22 -8.80 47.31 -17.27
N LEU A 23 -9.32 48.02 -16.28
CA LEU A 23 -10.10 47.46 -15.20
C LEU A 23 -11.44 46.90 -15.68
N GLU A 24 -12.16 47.59 -16.53
CA GLU A 24 -13.37 47.07 -17.18
C GLU A 24 -13.11 45.82 -18.00
N ASN A 25 -11.97 45.77 -18.69
CA ASN A 25 -11.60 44.60 -19.48
C ASN A 25 -11.35 43.34 -18.62
N THR A 26 -10.94 43.49 -17.38
CA THR A 26 -10.84 42.30 -16.47
C THR A 26 -12.21 41.67 -16.27
N HIS A 27 -13.26 42.46 -16.10
CA HIS A 27 -14.63 41.97 -15.98
C HIS A 27 -15.12 41.34 -17.31
N LYS A 28 -14.86 41.98 -18.44
CA LYS A 28 -15.23 41.45 -19.77
C LYS A 28 -14.52 40.13 -20.07
N ILE A 29 -13.25 40.00 -19.68
CA ILE A 29 -12.50 38.75 -19.83
C ILE A 29 -13.12 37.67 -18.93
N ALA A 30 -13.42 37.98 -17.66
CA ALA A 30 -14.06 37.03 -16.76
C ALA A 30 -15.41 36.52 -17.31
N GLN A 31 -16.21 37.41 -17.91
CA GLN A 31 -17.47 37.02 -18.54
C GLN A 31 -17.31 36.11 -19.78
N ARG A 32 -16.15 36.12 -20.43
CA ARG A 32 -15.83 35.23 -21.57
C ARG A 32 -15.31 33.87 -21.12
N CYS A 33 -14.92 33.73 -19.84
CA CYS A 33 -14.39 32.49 -19.31
C CYS A 33 -15.53 31.65 -18.74
N HIS A 34 -15.76 30.48 -19.36
CA HIS A 34 -16.73 29.49 -18.90
C HIS A 34 -15.98 28.19 -18.71
N VAL A 35 -15.48 27.97 -17.51
CA VAL A 35 -14.71 26.77 -17.18
C VAL A 35 -15.60 25.83 -16.40
N GLU A 36 -15.80 24.63 -16.96
CA GLU A 36 -16.43 23.52 -16.27
C GLU A 36 -15.38 22.46 -15.98
N ILE A 37 -15.33 22.02 -14.72
CA ILE A 37 -14.44 20.96 -14.29
C ILE A 37 -15.29 19.73 -13.98
N GLU A 38 -15.04 18.65 -14.74
CA GLU A 38 -15.79 17.41 -14.61
C GLU A 38 -15.15 16.53 -13.52
N PHE A 39 -15.90 16.27 -12.45
CA PHE A 39 -15.48 15.41 -11.36
C PHE A 39 -16.19 14.05 -11.42
N GLY A 40 -15.53 13.00 -10.91
CA GLY A 40 -16.14 11.68 -10.74
C GLY A 40 -16.34 10.89 -12.04
N VAL A 41 -15.85 11.39 -13.16
CA VAL A 41 -15.88 10.68 -14.45
C VAL A 41 -14.51 10.09 -14.72
N THR A 42 -14.44 8.78 -14.79
CA THR A 42 -13.20 8.05 -15.05
C THR A 42 -12.71 8.29 -16.50
N LYS A 43 -11.47 8.72 -16.64
CA LYS A 43 -10.85 9.06 -17.93
C LYS A 43 -9.70 8.08 -18.24
N LEU A 44 -10.05 6.79 -18.37
CA LEU A 44 -9.09 5.76 -18.70
C LEU A 44 -8.64 5.84 -20.17
N PRO A 45 -7.33 5.68 -20.44
CA PRO A 45 -6.88 5.45 -21.82
C PRO A 45 -7.44 4.13 -22.33
N LYS A 46 -7.63 4.06 -23.65
CA LYS A 46 -8.01 2.81 -24.30
C LYS A 46 -6.77 1.98 -24.57
N PHE A 47 -6.83 0.71 -24.20
CA PHE A 47 -5.79 -0.24 -24.54
C PHE A 47 -5.97 -0.71 -25.99
N GLY A 48 -4.90 -0.67 -26.80
CA GLY A 48 -4.89 -1.19 -28.16
C GLY A 48 -4.88 -2.71 -28.17
N VAL A 49 -6.02 -3.32 -28.51
CA VAL A 49 -6.14 -4.77 -28.63
C VAL A 49 -5.81 -5.24 -30.04
N PRO A 50 -5.45 -6.54 -30.23
CA PRO A 50 -5.24 -7.09 -31.57
C PRO A 50 -6.49 -6.95 -32.46
N GLU A 51 -6.29 -6.90 -33.78
CA GLU A 51 -7.36 -6.82 -34.74
C GLU A 51 -8.34 -7.99 -34.59
N GLY A 52 -9.63 -7.71 -34.63
CA GLY A 52 -10.70 -8.70 -34.45
C GLY A 52 -11.15 -8.91 -33.02
N TYR A 53 -10.51 -8.27 -32.04
CA TYR A 53 -10.91 -8.34 -30.63
C TYR A 53 -11.51 -7.02 -30.13
N THR A 54 -12.51 -7.15 -29.24
CA THR A 54 -12.83 -6.08 -28.29
C THR A 54 -11.93 -6.19 -27.07
N SER A 55 -11.79 -5.13 -26.27
CA SER A 55 -11.04 -5.19 -25.00
C SER A 55 -11.57 -6.26 -24.06
N TRP A 56 -12.89 -6.39 -23.99
CA TRP A 56 -13.56 -7.42 -23.19
C TRP A 56 -13.22 -8.84 -23.64
N GLU A 57 -13.35 -9.13 -24.94
CA GLU A 57 -12.99 -10.43 -25.49
C GLU A 57 -11.53 -10.79 -25.26
N TYR A 58 -10.64 -9.82 -25.43
CA TYR A 58 -9.21 -10.02 -25.23
C TYR A 58 -8.86 -10.30 -23.76
N LEU A 59 -9.45 -9.53 -22.84
CA LEU A 59 -9.26 -9.77 -21.40
C LEU A 59 -9.75 -11.17 -21.01
N ASN A 60 -10.94 -11.60 -21.48
CA ASN A 60 -11.46 -12.93 -21.21
C ASN A 60 -10.55 -14.03 -21.74
N GLU A 61 -10.09 -13.92 -22.97
CA GLU A 61 -9.18 -14.89 -23.57
C GLU A 61 -7.88 -15.04 -22.76
N LEU A 62 -7.25 -13.92 -22.39
CA LEU A 62 -6.05 -13.93 -21.57
C LEU A 62 -6.29 -14.57 -20.20
N CYS A 63 -7.41 -14.26 -19.54
CA CYS A 63 -7.72 -14.79 -18.22
C CYS A 63 -8.04 -16.29 -18.24
N PHE A 64 -8.84 -16.76 -19.18
CA PHE A 64 -9.16 -18.19 -19.29
C PHE A 64 -7.97 -19.04 -19.72
N LYS A 65 -7.12 -18.51 -20.59
CA LYS A 65 -5.83 -19.15 -20.91
C LYS A 65 -4.94 -19.23 -19.67
N GLY A 66 -4.80 -18.14 -18.93
CA GLY A 66 -4.05 -18.09 -17.67
C GLY A 66 -4.61 -19.03 -16.61
N LEU A 67 -5.93 -19.18 -16.54
CA LEU A 67 -6.58 -20.11 -15.62
C LEU A 67 -6.15 -21.56 -15.87
N GLU A 68 -6.11 -21.99 -17.14
CA GLU A 68 -5.64 -23.32 -17.54
C GLU A 68 -4.16 -23.53 -17.24
N GLU A 69 -3.34 -22.48 -17.37
CA GLU A 69 -1.90 -22.53 -17.05
C GLU A 69 -1.64 -22.61 -15.54
N ARG A 70 -2.48 -21.97 -14.72
CA ARG A 70 -2.31 -21.87 -13.26
C ARG A 70 -2.90 -23.03 -12.48
N TYR A 71 -3.96 -23.66 -12.99
CA TYR A 71 -4.70 -24.69 -12.26
C TYR A 71 -4.89 -25.94 -13.13
N GLN A 72 -4.59 -27.09 -12.56
CA GLN A 72 -4.78 -28.41 -13.19
C GLN A 72 -5.29 -29.39 -12.14
N PRO A 73 -6.57 -29.80 -12.20
CA PRO A 73 -7.62 -29.40 -13.17
C PRO A 73 -8.26 -28.06 -12.85
N VAL A 74 -8.85 -27.44 -13.86
CA VAL A 74 -9.72 -26.28 -13.69
C VAL A 74 -11.09 -26.75 -13.22
N THR A 75 -11.52 -26.28 -12.05
CA THR A 75 -12.84 -26.62 -11.47
C THR A 75 -13.91 -25.62 -11.90
N GLU A 76 -15.19 -26.01 -11.75
CA GLU A 76 -16.31 -25.10 -12.01
C GLU A 76 -16.33 -23.91 -11.04
N GLU A 77 -15.91 -24.12 -9.79
CA GLU A 77 -15.79 -23.05 -8.80
C GLU A 77 -14.77 -21.98 -9.22
N LEU A 78 -13.66 -22.37 -9.80
CA LEU A 78 -12.66 -21.44 -10.35
C LEU A 78 -13.22 -20.62 -11.51
N LYS A 79 -13.95 -21.26 -12.42
CA LYS A 79 -14.62 -20.58 -13.54
C LYS A 79 -15.67 -19.60 -13.06
N GLU A 80 -16.48 -19.97 -12.08
CA GLU A 80 -17.50 -19.10 -11.48
C GLU A 80 -16.87 -17.87 -10.84
N ARG A 81 -15.83 -18.04 -10.06
CA ARG A 81 -15.11 -16.91 -9.46
C ARG A 81 -14.47 -16.01 -10.52
N LEU A 82 -13.82 -16.59 -11.52
CA LEU A 82 -13.21 -15.81 -12.60
C LEU A 82 -14.28 -14.99 -13.35
N ASN A 83 -15.40 -15.61 -13.71
CA ASN A 83 -16.52 -14.92 -14.37
C ASN A 83 -17.11 -13.82 -13.49
N TYR A 84 -17.26 -14.05 -12.20
CA TYR A 84 -17.73 -13.05 -11.25
C TYR A 84 -16.79 -11.85 -11.20
N GLU A 85 -15.50 -12.05 -11.07
CA GLU A 85 -14.50 -10.99 -11.06
C GLU A 85 -14.46 -10.22 -12.38
N LEU A 86 -14.45 -10.93 -13.51
CA LEU A 86 -14.44 -10.32 -14.85
C LEU A 86 -15.69 -9.47 -15.08
N THR A 87 -16.87 -9.97 -14.72
CA THR A 87 -18.13 -9.24 -14.85
C THR A 87 -18.14 -7.98 -13.98
N THR A 88 -17.63 -8.07 -12.76
CA THR A 88 -17.50 -6.91 -11.86
C THR A 88 -16.55 -5.87 -12.45
N ILE A 89 -15.40 -6.28 -12.95
CA ILE A 89 -14.41 -5.39 -13.60
C ILE A 89 -15.06 -4.68 -14.82
N ARG A 90 -15.78 -5.43 -15.65
CA ARG A 90 -16.50 -4.88 -16.81
C ARG A 90 -17.55 -3.85 -16.39
N ASN A 91 -18.41 -4.21 -15.43
CA ASN A 91 -19.50 -3.35 -14.98
C ASN A 91 -18.98 -2.05 -14.34
N MET A 92 -17.82 -2.10 -13.70
CA MET A 92 -17.17 -0.92 -13.12
C MET A 92 -16.34 -0.13 -14.13
N GLY A 93 -16.17 -0.63 -15.37
CA GLY A 93 -15.46 0.08 -16.44
C GLY A 93 -13.94 -0.01 -16.41
N TYR A 94 -13.37 -1.05 -15.80
CA TYR A 94 -11.90 -1.18 -15.60
C TYR A 94 -11.21 -2.22 -16.47
N VAL A 95 -11.84 -2.67 -17.57
CA VAL A 95 -11.25 -3.65 -18.49
C VAL A 95 -9.91 -3.15 -19.04
N ASP A 96 -9.87 -1.93 -19.55
CA ASP A 96 -8.64 -1.35 -20.09
C ASP A 96 -7.57 -1.14 -19.03
N TYR A 97 -7.96 -0.83 -17.80
CA TYR A 97 -7.03 -0.72 -16.67
C TYR A 97 -6.22 -2.01 -16.45
N PHE A 98 -6.91 -3.14 -16.39
CA PHE A 98 -6.26 -4.45 -16.21
C PHE A 98 -5.37 -4.82 -17.40
N LEU A 99 -5.78 -4.49 -18.60
CA LEU A 99 -4.98 -4.71 -19.82
C LEU A 99 -3.72 -3.86 -19.85
N ILE A 100 -3.81 -2.60 -19.43
CA ILE A 100 -2.65 -1.69 -19.32
C ILE A 100 -1.63 -2.25 -18.33
N VAL A 101 -2.08 -2.67 -17.15
CA VAL A 101 -1.20 -3.24 -16.10
C VAL A 101 -0.59 -4.55 -16.59
N TRP A 102 -1.39 -5.43 -17.16
CA TRP A 102 -0.91 -6.69 -17.75
C TRP A 102 0.20 -6.45 -18.78
N ASP A 103 0.03 -5.47 -19.64
CA ASP A 103 0.95 -5.19 -20.74
C ASP A 103 2.33 -4.73 -20.25
N PHE A 104 2.41 -3.76 -19.34
CA PHE A 104 3.71 -3.30 -18.88
C PHE A 104 4.41 -4.32 -17.96
N ILE A 105 3.66 -5.14 -17.23
CA ILE A 105 4.24 -6.24 -16.45
C ILE A 105 4.81 -7.31 -17.39
N LYS A 106 4.07 -7.66 -18.45
CA LYS A 106 4.55 -8.57 -19.48
C LYS A 106 5.84 -8.06 -20.13
N TYR A 107 5.88 -6.77 -20.49
CA TYR A 107 7.09 -6.15 -21.01
C TYR A 107 8.28 -6.34 -20.05
N ALA A 108 8.09 -6.06 -18.78
CA ALA A 108 9.14 -6.21 -17.78
C ALA A 108 9.67 -7.66 -17.73
N ARG A 109 8.78 -8.64 -17.71
CA ARG A 109 9.17 -10.06 -17.68
C ARG A 109 9.87 -10.51 -18.97
N ASP A 110 9.37 -10.08 -20.12
CA ASP A 110 9.97 -10.39 -21.42
C ASP A 110 11.38 -9.80 -21.58
N HIS A 111 11.70 -8.76 -20.82
CA HIS A 111 13.02 -8.09 -20.81
C HIS A 111 13.86 -8.44 -19.58
N ASP A 112 13.52 -9.52 -18.88
CA ASP A 112 14.23 -9.99 -17.68
C ASP A 112 14.33 -8.92 -16.58
N ILE A 113 13.30 -8.11 -16.42
CA ILE A 113 13.14 -7.16 -15.33
C ILE A 113 12.26 -7.81 -14.26
N MET A 114 12.82 -8.04 -13.08
CA MET A 114 12.09 -8.72 -12.01
C MET A 114 10.92 -7.90 -11.50
N VAL A 115 9.77 -8.55 -11.40
CA VAL A 115 8.51 -8.00 -10.89
C VAL A 115 8.17 -8.71 -9.58
N GLY A 116 7.70 -7.96 -8.58
CA GLY A 116 7.26 -8.52 -7.31
C GLY A 116 6.00 -9.40 -7.46
N PRO A 117 5.76 -10.32 -6.51
CA PRO A 117 4.61 -11.22 -6.56
C PRO A 117 3.27 -10.52 -6.32
N GLY A 118 3.30 -9.32 -5.81
CA GLY A 118 2.15 -8.48 -5.53
C GLY A 118 2.41 -7.48 -4.42
N ARG A 119 1.50 -6.55 -4.27
CA ARG A 119 1.53 -5.52 -3.23
C ARG A 119 0.11 -5.04 -2.95
N GLY A 120 -0.18 -4.66 -1.70
CA GLY A 120 -1.51 -4.19 -1.34
C GLY A 120 -2.57 -5.28 -1.46
N SER A 121 -3.74 -4.93 -1.95
CA SER A 121 -4.90 -5.83 -2.02
C SER A 121 -5.08 -6.56 -3.36
N ALA A 122 -4.32 -6.21 -4.38
CA ALA A 122 -4.46 -6.77 -5.73
C ALA A 122 -4.28 -8.30 -5.81
N ALA A 123 -3.47 -8.88 -4.91
CA ALA A 123 -3.29 -10.33 -4.83
C ALA A 123 -4.58 -11.09 -4.45
N GLY A 124 -5.63 -10.40 -3.99
CA GLY A 124 -6.95 -10.97 -3.77
C GLY A 124 -7.73 -11.28 -5.07
N SER A 125 -7.24 -10.83 -6.22
CA SER A 125 -7.90 -11.00 -7.52
C SER A 125 -7.41 -12.24 -8.25
N LEU A 126 -8.33 -13.12 -8.63
CA LEU A 126 -8.05 -14.26 -9.52
C LEU A 126 -7.74 -13.78 -10.94
N VAL A 127 -8.38 -12.72 -11.40
CA VAL A 127 -8.06 -12.08 -12.68
C VAL A 127 -6.60 -11.62 -12.70
N ALA A 128 -6.14 -10.92 -11.67
CA ALA A 128 -4.74 -10.50 -11.57
C ALA A 128 -3.77 -11.68 -11.58
N TYR A 129 -4.11 -12.77 -10.92
CA TYR A 129 -3.30 -13.99 -10.90
C TYR A 129 -3.23 -14.67 -12.27
N THR A 130 -4.36 -14.82 -12.95
CA THR A 130 -4.40 -15.43 -14.29
C THR A 130 -3.72 -14.59 -15.36
N LEU A 131 -3.74 -13.27 -15.23
CA LEU A 131 -3.00 -12.36 -16.10
C LEU A 131 -1.49 -12.31 -15.80
N GLY A 132 -1.04 -12.94 -14.72
CA GLY A 132 0.35 -12.84 -14.28
C GLY A 132 0.73 -11.50 -13.67
N ILE A 133 -0.23 -10.65 -13.33
CA ILE A 133 -0.01 -9.39 -12.60
C ILE A 133 0.50 -9.71 -11.19
N THR A 134 -0.09 -10.70 -10.54
CA THR A 134 0.33 -11.23 -9.25
C THR A 134 0.80 -12.68 -9.39
N GLN A 135 1.64 -13.13 -8.45
CA GLN A 135 2.21 -14.49 -8.44
C GLN A 135 1.78 -15.29 -7.20
N LEU A 136 0.67 -14.89 -6.60
CA LEU A 136 0.14 -15.49 -5.38
C LEU A 136 -1.25 -16.02 -5.67
N ASP A 137 -1.46 -17.32 -5.39
CA ASP A 137 -2.75 -18.00 -5.59
C ASP A 137 -3.79 -17.50 -4.57
N PRO A 138 -4.79 -16.71 -4.98
CA PRO A 138 -5.78 -16.18 -4.05
C PRO A 138 -6.71 -17.25 -3.48
N ILE A 139 -6.86 -18.39 -4.16
CA ILE A 139 -7.70 -19.50 -3.69
C ILE A 139 -7.01 -20.24 -2.55
N ARG A 140 -5.74 -20.55 -2.72
CA ARG A 140 -4.94 -21.27 -1.72
C ARG A 140 -4.84 -20.52 -0.39
N TYR A 141 -4.75 -19.19 -0.44
CA TYR A 141 -4.55 -18.35 0.74
C TYR A 141 -5.83 -17.66 1.20
N ASP A 142 -6.99 -18.03 0.67
CA ASP A 142 -8.30 -17.45 1.01
C ASP A 142 -8.32 -15.91 0.93
N LEU A 143 -7.75 -15.37 -0.15
CA LEU A 143 -7.74 -13.93 -0.40
C LEU A 143 -9.04 -13.50 -1.08
N LEU A 144 -9.51 -12.30 -0.74
CA LEU A 144 -10.82 -11.82 -1.14
C LEU A 144 -10.73 -10.72 -2.20
N PHE A 145 -11.43 -10.91 -3.31
CA PHE A 145 -11.54 -9.95 -4.40
C PHE A 145 -12.19 -8.63 -3.94
N GLU A 146 -13.21 -8.70 -3.10
CA GLU A 146 -13.95 -7.53 -2.61
C GLU A 146 -13.13 -6.64 -1.68
N ARG A 147 -12.05 -7.16 -1.11
CA ARG A 147 -11.07 -6.33 -0.39
C ARG A 147 -10.25 -5.46 -1.35
N PHE A 148 -10.06 -5.92 -2.55
CA PHE A 148 -9.36 -5.20 -3.63
C PHE A 148 -10.31 -4.32 -4.44
N LEU A 149 -11.38 -4.90 -4.99
CA LEU A 149 -12.38 -4.21 -5.80
C LEU A 149 -13.78 -4.57 -5.32
N ASN A 150 -14.44 -3.59 -4.70
CA ASN A 150 -15.76 -3.82 -4.09
C ASN A 150 -16.85 -3.30 -5.03
N PRO A 151 -17.76 -4.18 -5.54
CA PRO A 151 -18.85 -3.77 -6.42
C PRO A 151 -19.87 -2.85 -5.73
N GLU A 152 -19.94 -2.87 -4.40
CA GLU A 152 -20.84 -2.03 -3.60
C GLU A 152 -20.19 -0.68 -3.20
N ARG A 153 -19.01 -0.39 -3.72
CA ARG A 153 -18.30 0.86 -3.48
C ARG A 153 -17.65 1.36 -4.77
N VAL A 154 -18.06 2.54 -5.20
CA VAL A 154 -17.42 3.20 -6.35
C VAL A 154 -16.03 3.70 -5.95
N SER A 155 -15.01 3.04 -6.44
CA SER A 155 -13.60 3.46 -6.28
C SER A 155 -12.77 2.88 -7.41
N MET A 156 -11.75 3.61 -7.86
CA MET A 156 -10.80 3.07 -8.82
C MET A 156 -9.97 1.95 -8.17
N PRO A 157 -9.68 0.87 -8.91
CA PRO A 157 -8.71 -0.10 -8.46
C PRO A 157 -7.33 0.53 -8.35
N ASP A 158 -6.53 0.05 -7.42
CA ASP A 158 -5.17 0.51 -7.19
C ASP A 158 -4.25 -0.72 -7.19
N ILE A 159 -3.64 -0.96 -8.34
CA ILE A 159 -2.66 -2.03 -8.50
C ILE A 159 -1.27 -1.41 -8.46
N ASP A 160 -0.64 -1.50 -7.29
CA ASP A 160 0.74 -1.13 -7.11
C ASP A 160 1.64 -2.28 -7.56
N VAL A 161 2.72 -1.98 -8.26
CA VAL A 161 3.66 -2.99 -8.76
C VAL A 161 5.07 -2.67 -8.31
N ASP A 162 5.71 -3.66 -7.70
CA ASP A 162 7.13 -3.61 -7.34
C ASP A 162 7.98 -4.12 -8.50
N PHE A 163 8.96 -3.31 -8.92
CA PHE A 163 9.97 -3.68 -9.92
C PHE A 163 11.36 -3.70 -9.33
N CYS A 164 12.27 -4.38 -9.98
CA CYS A 164 13.70 -4.25 -9.74
C CYS A 164 14.06 -2.75 -9.69
N PHE A 165 14.66 -2.33 -8.58
CA PHE A 165 14.94 -0.90 -8.33
C PHE A 165 15.82 -0.26 -9.41
N GLU A 166 16.82 -0.97 -9.90
CA GLU A 166 17.77 -0.47 -10.89
C GLU A 166 17.16 -0.35 -12.29
N ARG A 167 16.16 -1.19 -12.62
CA ARG A 167 15.61 -1.27 -13.97
C ARG A 167 14.17 -0.76 -14.09
N ARG A 168 13.61 -0.25 -13.02
CA ARG A 168 12.25 0.32 -12.99
C ARG A 168 12.02 1.38 -14.08
N GLN A 169 13.00 2.24 -14.30
CA GLN A 169 12.90 3.33 -15.28
C GLN A 169 12.66 2.81 -16.70
N GLU A 170 13.21 1.66 -17.06
CA GLU A 170 12.99 1.04 -18.38
C GLU A 170 11.51 0.74 -18.64
N VAL A 171 10.77 0.33 -17.59
CA VAL A 171 9.32 0.07 -17.70
C VAL A 171 8.53 1.36 -17.88
N ILE A 172 8.88 2.41 -17.16
CA ILE A 172 8.28 3.75 -17.32
C ILE A 172 8.54 4.28 -18.75
N ASP A 173 9.74 4.10 -19.26
CA ASP A 173 10.11 4.51 -20.62
C ASP A 173 9.32 3.73 -21.68
N TYR A 174 9.06 2.45 -21.44
CA TYR A 174 8.17 1.65 -22.30
C TYR A 174 6.74 2.22 -22.34
N VAL A 175 6.18 2.54 -21.17
CA VAL A 175 4.84 3.14 -21.07
C VAL A 175 4.79 4.48 -21.81
N ARG A 176 5.82 5.31 -21.67
CA ARG A 176 5.96 6.58 -22.42
C ARG A 176 5.98 6.36 -23.92
N ARG A 177 6.76 5.41 -24.41
CA ARG A 177 6.81 5.09 -25.85
C ARG A 177 5.47 4.60 -26.37
N LYS A 178 4.74 3.83 -25.57
CA LYS A 178 3.46 3.24 -25.97
C LYS A 178 2.32 4.24 -26.02
N TYR A 179 2.20 5.11 -25.01
CA TYR A 179 1.07 6.05 -24.87
C TYR A 179 1.40 7.46 -25.30
N GLY A 180 2.67 7.79 -25.50
CA GLY A 180 3.16 9.12 -25.84
C GLY A 180 3.60 9.94 -24.64
N ASP A 181 4.64 10.75 -24.82
CA ASP A 181 5.22 11.58 -23.76
C ASP A 181 4.24 12.61 -23.19
N ASP A 182 3.30 13.10 -24.03
CA ASP A 182 2.28 14.05 -23.62
C ASP A 182 1.16 13.42 -22.79
N CYS A 183 1.01 12.09 -22.86
CA CYS A 183 0.00 11.31 -22.15
C CYS A 183 0.52 10.64 -20.88
N VAL A 184 1.82 10.64 -20.64
CA VAL A 184 2.46 9.98 -19.48
C VAL A 184 3.31 11.00 -18.73
N VAL A 185 2.80 11.50 -17.63
CA VAL A 185 3.39 12.61 -16.89
C VAL A 185 3.54 12.25 -15.41
N GLN A 186 4.64 12.66 -14.81
CA GLN A 186 4.90 12.44 -13.40
C GLN A 186 4.02 13.34 -12.52
N ILE A 187 3.73 12.87 -11.31
CA ILE A 187 2.85 13.54 -10.35
C ILE A 187 3.71 14.42 -9.43
N VAL A 188 3.23 15.64 -9.15
CA VAL A 188 3.85 16.52 -8.17
C VAL A 188 3.53 16.07 -6.74
N THR A 189 4.47 16.29 -5.83
CA THR A 189 4.22 16.27 -4.39
C THR A 189 4.62 17.60 -3.78
N PHE A 190 3.92 17.99 -2.71
CA PHE A 190 4.27 19.19 -1.95
C PHE A 190 4.88 18.78 -0.62
N GLY A 191 6.12 19.23 -0.38
CA GLY A 191 6.71 19.20 0.94
C GLY A 191 6.08 20.29 1.79
N THR A 192 5.59 19.94 2.97
CA THR A 192 4.98 20.88 3.92
C THR A 192 5.93 21.21 5.07
N LEU A 193 5.67 22.33 5.72
CA LEU A 193 6.36 22.72 6.94
C LEU A 193 5.89 21.82 8.09
N ALA A 194 6.65 20.76 8.38
CA ALA A 194 6.37 19.85 9.49
C ALA A 194 6.82 20.45 10.83
N ALA A 195 6.24 19.97 11.92
CA ALA A 195 6.38 20.55 13.27
C ALA A 195 7.83 20.89 13.68
N ARG A 196 8.79 19.94 13.55
CA ARG A 196 10.19 20.20 13.88
C ARG A 196 10.88 21.17 12.93
N GLY A 197 10.59 21.03 11.64
CA GLY A 197 11.17 21.85 10.58
C GLY A 197 10.73 23.30 10.69
N VAL A 198 9.42 23.53 10.91
CA VAL A 198 8.88 24.89 10.99
C VAL A 198 9.42 25.65 12.21
N ILE A 199 9.62 24.98 13.34
CA ILE A 199 10.25 25.60 14.52
C ILE A 199 11.67 26.08 14.19
N ARG A 200 12.46 25.27 13.51
CA ARG A 200 13.84 25.65 13.10
C ARG A 200 13.82 26.80 12.09
N ASP A 201 12.92 26.77 11.14
CA ASP A 201 12.79 27.83 10.13
C ASP A 201 12.36 29.17 10.74
N VAL A 202 11.37 29.16 11.62
CA VAL A 202 10.91 30.38 12.32
C VAL A 202 11.99 30.89 13.26
N GLY A 203 12.66 30.01 14.01
CA GLY A 203 13.76 30.38 14.88
C GLY A 203 14.90 31.06 14.13
N ARG A 204 15.22 30.59 12.94
CA ARG A 204 16.22 31.23 12.06
C ARG A 204 15.78 32.62 11.60
N VAL A 205 14.51 32.77 11.24
CA VAL A 205 13.96 34.06 10.81
C VAL A 205 13.89 35.07 11.97
N MET A 206 13.66 34.57 13.18
CA MET A 206 13.67 35.40 14.40
C MET A 206 15.09 35.68 14.93
N ASP A 207 16.11 35.17 14.22
CA ASP A 207 17.53 35.30 14.58
C ASP A 207 17.87 34.72 15.96
N LEU A 208 17.19 33.64 16.34
CA LEU A 208 17.45 32.91 17.58
C LEU A 208 18.65 31.95 17.40
N PRO A 209 19.42 31.71 18.49
CA PRO A 209 20.54 30.77 18.45
C PRO A 209 20.08 29.38 18.00
N TYR A 210 20.78 28.80 17.01
CA TYR A 210 20.42 27.48 16.47
C TYR A 210 20.35 26.39 17.54
N ALA A 211 21.29 26.35 18.47
CA ALA A 211 21.31 25.35 19.53
C ALA A 211 20.07 25.40 20.43
N GLN A 212 19.61 26.60 20.76
CA GLN A 212 18.38 26.81 21.55
C GLN A 212 17.16 26.31 20.77
N VAL A 213 17.04 26.72 19.52
CA VAL A 213 15.91 26.34 18.65
C VAL A 213 15.89 24.83 18.39
N ASP A 214 17.05 24.22 18.15
CA ASP A 214 17.16 22.79 17.94
C ASP A 214 16.77 21.98 19.19
N THR A 215 17.12 22.46 20.36
CA THR A 215 16.69 21.86 21.64
C THR A 215 15.16 21.86 21.74
N ILE A 216 14.51 22.97 21.40
CA ILE A 216 13.05 23.08 21.40
C ILE A 216 12.43 22.14 20.36
N ALA A 217 12.96 22.11 19.14
CA ALA A 217 12.47 21.26 18.08
C ALA A 217 12.56 19.75 18.45
N LYS A 218 13.61 19.36 19.17
CA LYS A 218 13.80 17.96 19.64
C LYS A 218 12.84 17.56 20.75
N MET A 219 12.17 18.50 21.41
CA MET A 219 11.12 18.19 22.40
C MET A 219 9.84 17.65 21.74
N ILE A 220 9.67 17.83 20.43
CA ILE A 220 8.57 17.22 19.69
C ILE A 220 8.83 15.72 19.54
N PRO A 221 7.89 14.85 20.00
CA PRO A 221 8.02 13.40 19.87
C PRO A 221 8.21 12.94 18.42
N GLN A 222 8.87 11.78 18.23
CA GLN A 222 9.01 11.14 16.92
C GLN A 222 7.77 10.29 16.63
N GLU A 223 6.69 10.93 16.26
CA GLU A 223 5.44 10.29 15.87
C GLU A 223 5.05 10.74 14.45
N LEU A 224 4.51 9.83 13.68
CA LEU A 224 4.08 10.14 12.31
C LEU A 224 2.93 11.18 12.34
N ASN A 225 3.06 12.21 11.50
CA ASN A 225 2.08 13.29 11.39
C ASN A 225 1.81 14.05 12.70
N ILE A 226 2.81 14.13 13.57
CA ILE A 226 2.69 14.91 14.80
C ILE A 226 2.54 16.41 14.49
N THR A 227 1.63 17.06 15.18
CA THR A 227 1.46 18.51 15.15
C THR A 227 2.08 19.15 16.39
N ILE A 228 2.37 20.45 16.33
CA ILE A 228 2.88 21.20 17.48
C ILE A 228 1.88 21.14 18.64
N ASP A 229 0.58 21.29 18.36
CA ASP A 229 -0.46 21.22 19.40
C ASP A 229 -0.51 19.84 20.07
N LYS A 230 -0.41 18.77 19.30
CA LYS A 230 -0.35 17.41 19.83
C LYS A 230 0.91 17.20 20.69
N ALA A 231 2.05 17.72 20.21
CA ALA A 231 3.31 17.66 20.95
C ALA A 231 3.24 18.39 22.31
N LEU A 232 2.58 19.55 22.35
CA LEU A 232 2.34 20.29 23.60
C LEU A 232 1.50 19.50 24.60
N GLN A 233 0.54 18.70 24.11
CA GLN A 233 -0.27 17.83 24.96
C GLN A 233 0.51 16.60 25.47
N MET A 234 1.42 16.08 24.65
CA MET A 234 2.15 14.82 24.95
C MET A 234 3.39 15.04 25.80
N ASN A 235 4.06 16.18 25.67
CA ASN A 235 5.33 16.46 26.36
C ASN A 235 5.16 17.61 27.36
N PRO A 236 5.07 17.32 28.67
CA PRO A 236 4.91 18.34 29.71
C PRO A 236 6.07 19.34 29.79
N GLU A 237 7.30 18.91 29.48
CA GLU A 237 8.48 19.79 29.46
C GLU A 237 8.39 20.81 28.32
N PHE A 238 7.96 20.38 27.14
CA PHE A 238 7.72 21.26 26.00
C PHE A 238 6.61 22.28 26.31
N LYS A 239 5.52 21.83 26.91
CA LYS A 239 4.43 22.70 27.35
C LYS A 239 4.90 23.73 28.38
N LYS A 240 5.71 23.31 29.35
CA LYS A 240 6.25 24.19 30.39
C LYS A 240 7.12 25.30 29.79
N VAL A 241 8.05 24.98 28.91
CA VAL A 241 8.90 25.98 28.24
C VAL A 241 8.05 26.95 27.40
N TYR A 242 7.05 26.45 26.70
CA TYR A 242 6.11 27.25 25.93
C TYR A 242 5.36 28.26 26.80
N GLU A 243 4.92 27.85 28.00
CA GLU A 243 4.15 28.70 28.92
C GLU A 243 5.03 29.69 29.70
N GLU A 244 6.24 29.36 30.05
CA GLU A 244 7.11 30.15 30.95
C GLU A 244 8.09 31.07 30.21
N ASP A 245 8.52 30.72 28.99
CA ASP A 245 9.48 31.52 28.22
C ASP A 245 8.77 32.29 27.10
N LYS A 246 8.77 33.62 27.23
CA LYS A 246 8.07 34.54 26.32
C LYS A 246 8.60 34.43 24.87
N GLU A 247 9.91 34.29 24.70
CA GLU A 247 10.54 34.20 23.38
C GLU A 247 10.19 32.89 22.70
N ILE A 248 10.22 31.79 23.45
CA ILE A 248 9.81 30.47 22.96
C ILE A 248 8.31 30.41 22.68
N HIS A 249 7.50 31.08 23.51
CA HIS A 249 6.05 31.23 23.26
C HIS A 249 5.78 31.86 21.89
N GLU A 250 6.44 32.98 21.60
CA GLU A 250 6.30 33.68 20.32
C GLU A 250 6.80 32.81 19.15
N LEU A 251 7.93 32.12 19.33
CA LEU A 251 8.47 31.16 18.36
C LEU A 251 7.44 30.06 18.01
N ILE A 252 6.88 29.43 19.02
CA ILE A 252 5.92 28.33 18.85
C ILE A 252 4.60 28.83 18.26
N ASP A 253 4.06 29.96 18.71
CA ASP A 253 2.82 30.51 18.15
C ASP A 253 2.98 30.88 16.67
N THR A 254 4.12 31.46 16.30
CA THR A 254 4.42 31.77 14.91
C THR A 254 4.57 30.49 14.10
N ALA A 255 5.28 29.48 14.63
CA ALA A 255 5.44 28.18 13.99
C ALA A 255 4.09 27.46 13.76
N LYS A 256 3.18 27.49 14.73
CA LYS A 256 1.82 26.93 14.60
C LYS A 256 1.02 27.54 13.45
N ARG A 257 1.20 28.82 13.18
CA ARG A 257 0.53 29.50 12.07
C ARG A 257 1.05 29.10 10.71
N LEU A 258 2.30 28.62 10.63
CA LEU A 258 2.96 28.20 9.39
C LEU A 258 2.97 26.69 9.21
N GLU A 259 2.72 25.93 10.28
CA GLU A 259 2.69 24.47 10.25
C GLU A 259 1.71 23.95 9.19
N GLY A 260 2.14 22.99 8.40
CA GLY A 260 1.32 22.38 7.35
C GLY A 260 1.26 23.14 6.02
N LEU A 261 1.77 24.37 5.97
CA LEU A 261 1.81 25.11 4.69
C LEU A 261 2.81 24.49 3.71
N PRO A 262 2.52 24.49 2.40
CA PRO A 262 3.46 24.05 1.40
C PRO A 262 4.76 24.86 1.43
N ARG A 263 5.90 24.16 1.35
CA ARG A 263 7.23 24.76 1.36
C ARG A 263 7.93 24.66 0.00
N HIS A 264 7.92 23.46 -0.57
CA HIS A 264 8.55 23.17 -1.86
C HIS A 264 7.79 22.08 -2.60
N THR A 265 8.04 22.01 -3.90
CA THR A 265 7.53 20.95 -4.75
C THR A 265 8.61 19.92 -5.02
N SER A 266 8.21 18.67 -5.14
CA SER A 266 9.03 17.56 -5.60
C SER A 266 8.19 16.63 -6.49
N MET A 267 8.83 15.63 -7.06
CA MET A 267 8.13 14.62 -7.83
C MET A 267 7.73 13.44 -6.95
N HIS A 268 6.57 12.85 -7.22
CA HIS A 268 6.18 11.60 -6.60
C HIS A 268 7.18 10.51 -7.00
N ALA A 269 7.63 9.72 -6.02
CA ALA A 269 8.71 8.76 -6.23
C ALA A 269 8.36 7.65 -7.24
N ALA A 270 7.09 7.29 -7.37
CA ALA A 270 6.64 6.12 -8.11
C ALA A 270 5.47 6.39 -9.06
N GLY A 271 4.65 7.41 -8.79
CA GLY A 271 3.39 7.64 -9.48
C GLY A 271 3.53 8.41 -10.80
N VAL A 272 2.89 7.89 -11.83
CA VAL A 272 2.70 8.58 -13.10
C VAL A 272 1.21 8.58 -13.48
N VAL A 273 0.79 9.65 -14.18
CA VAL A 273 -0.53 9.70 -14.80
C VAL A 273 -0.41 9.15 -16.21
N ILE A 274 -1.35 8.30 -16.61
CA ILE A 274 -1.53 7.86 -17.97
C ILE A 274 -2.91 8.35 -18.42
N SER A 275 -2.97 9.21 -19.44
CA SER A 275 -4.20 9.81 -19.92
C SER A 275 -4.55 9.39 -21.35
N GLN A 276 -5.81 9.52 -21.71
CA GLN A 276 -6.31 9.22 -23.06
C GLN A 276 -5.86 10.26 -24.08
N LYS A 277 -5.83 11.54 -23.67
CA LYS A 277 -5.37 12.68 -24.45
C LYS A 277 -4.19 13.32 -23.74
N ASP A 278 -3.58 14.32 -24.36
CA ASP A 278 -2.56 15.14 -23.70
C ASP A 278 -3.00 15.54 -22.29
N VAL A 279 -2.13 15.30 -21.31
CA VAL A 279 -2.43 15.57 -19.89
C VAL A 279 -2.79 17.04 -19.66
N SER A 280 -2.23 17.96 -20.45
CA SER A 280 -2.53 19.39 -20.36
C SER A 280 -3.98 19.75 -20.68
N GLU A 281 -4.73 18.88 -21.35
CA GLU A 281 -6.17 19.06 -21.56
C GLU A 281 -6.98 18.84 -20.29
N TYR A 282 -6.42 18.16 -19.29
CA TYR A 282 -7.09 17.82 -18.04
C TYR A 282 -6.57 18.63 -16.86
N VAL A 283 -5.26 18.86 -16.78
CA VAL A 283 -4.62 19.51 -15.63
C VAL A 283 -3.46 20.40 -16.08
N PRO A 284 -3.18 21.49 -15.35
CA PRO A 284 -2.01 22.32 -15.63
C PRO A 284 -0.72 21.55 -15.32
N LEU A 285 0.32 21.84 -16.10
CA LEU A 285 1.63 21.22 -15.99
C LEU A 285 2.69 22.23 -15.52
N SER A 286 3.78 21.72 -14.98
CA SER A 286 4.92 22.48 -14.50
C SER A 286 6.23 21.77 -14.87
N ARG A 287 7.35 22.49 -14.76
CA ARG A 287 8.69 21.89 -14.88
C ARG A 287 9.29 21.71 -13.49
N ALA A 288 9.80 20.53 -13.23
CA ALA A 288 10.61 20.27 -12.04
C ALA A 288 12.03 20.83 -12.21
N SER A 289 12.81 20.84 -11.14
CA SER A 289 14.17 21.37 -11.12
C SER A 289 15.13 20.67 -12.10
N ASP A 290 14.88 19.40 -12.40
CA ASP A 290 15.63 18.59 -13.38
C ASP A 290 15.16 18.77 -14.83
N GLY A 291 14.15 19.64 -15.06
CA GLY A 291 13.57 19.92 -16.37
C GLY A 291 12.44 18.98 -16.79
N SER A 292 12.13 17.94 -16.01
CA SER A 292 11.02 17.03 -16.30
C SER A 292 9.66 17.72 -16.15
N ILE A 293 8.66 17.23 -16.89
CA ILE A 293 7.29 17.73 -16.82
C ILE A 293 6.56 16.98 -15.71
N VAL A 294 5.87 17.74 -14.86
CA VAL A 294 5.06 17.23 -13.75
C VAL A 294 3.69 17.89 -13.74
N THR A 295 2.70 17.22 -13.18
CA THR A 295 1.38 17.83 -12.94
C THR A 295 1.51 18.92 -11.86
N GLN A 296 0.64 19.94 -11.91
CA GLN A 296 0.54 20.92 -10.81
C GLN A 296 -0.40 20.47 -9.68
N PHE A 297 -1.21 19.44 -9.93
CA PHE A 297 -2.11 18.87 -8.94
C PHE A 297 -1.51 17.61 -8.33
N THR A 298 -1.81 17.40 -7.04
CA THR A 298 -1.39 16.21 -6.30
C THR A 298 -2.22 14.98 -6.70
N MET A 299 -1.75 13.82 -6.29
CA MET A 299 -2.38 12.53 -6.54
C MET A 299 -3.88 12.50 -6.20
N THR A 300 -4.27 13.02 -5.03
CA THR A 300 -5.68 13.02 -4.59
C THR A 300 -6.57 13.82 -5.54
N THR A 301 -6.12 14.99 -5.95
CA THR A 301 -6.86 15.83 -6.91
C THR A 301 -6.96 15.17 -8.28
N LEU A 302 -5.90 14.50 -8.73
CA LEU A 302 -5.93 13.77 -10.01
C LEU A 302 -6.93 12.62 -9.99
N GLU A 303 -7.05 11.92 -8.88
CA GLU A 303 -8.06 10.87 -8.67
C GLU A 303 -9.48 11.44 -8.70
N GLU A 304 -9.72 12.57 -8.04
CA GLU A 304 -11.01 13.28 -8.08
C GLU A 304 -11.42 13.70 -9.51
N LEU A 305 -10.43 14.02 -10.34
CA LEU A 305 -10.63 14.34 -11.76
C LEU A 305 -10.80 13.09 -12.64
N GLY A 306 -10.71 11.89 -12.07
CA GLY A 306 -10.87 10.62 -12.77
C GLY A 306 -9.69 10.19 -13.62
N LEU A 307 -8.53 10.79 -13.42
CA LEU A 307 -7.30 10.41 -14.13
C LEU A 307 -6.68 9.14 -13.53
N LEU A 308 -6.10 8.32 -14.40
CA LEU A 308 -5.46 7.08 -14.02
C LEU A 308 -4.06 7.34 -13.49
N LYS A 309 -3.86 7.00 -12.22
CA LYS A 309 -2.53 6.94 -11.58
C LYS A 309 -2.00 5.51 -11.64
N MET A 310 -0.75 5.36 -12.01
CA MET A 310 -0.01 4.10 -11.95
C MET A 310 1.22 4.27 -11.07
N ASP A 311 1.41 3.37 -10.11
CA ASP A 311 2.59 3.37 -9.25
C ASP A 311 3.59 2.30 -9.71
N PHE A 312 4.77 2.77 -10.13
CA PHE A 312 5.92 1.94 -10.50
C PHE A 312 6.93 1.98 -9.35
N LEU A 313 6.77 1.07 -8.40
CA LEU A 313 7.60 1.05 -7.19
C LEU A 313 8.92 0.32 -7.44
N GLY A 314 10.00 0.85 -6.90
CA GLY A 314 11.29 0.19 -6.90
C GLY A 314 11.54 -0.52 -5.58
N LEU A 315 11.71 -1.84 -5.61
CA LEU A 315 12.04 -2.64 -4.45
C LEU A 315 13.45 -3.21 -4.59
N ARG A 316 14.37 -2.74 -3.74
CA ARG A 316 15.79 -3.17 -3.77
C ARG A 316 15.96 -4.67 -3.57
N THR A 317 15.12 -5.30 -2.78
CA THR A 317 15.15 -6.75 -2.57
C THR A 317 14.95 -7.53 -3.86
N LEU A 318 14.11 -7.04 -4.77
CA LEU A 318 13.94 -7.67 -6.08
C LEU A 318 15.23 -7.61 -6.92
N THR A 319 15.96 -6.50 -6.83
CA THR A 319 17.29 -6.38 -7.45
C THR A 319 18.28 -7.40 -6.86
N VAL A 320 18.28 -7.56 -5.54
CA VAL A 320 19.11 -8.56 -4.86
C VAL A 320 18.77 -9.98 -5.35
N ILE A 321 17.50 -10.33 -5.39
CA ILE A 321 17.03 -11.65 -5.87
C ILE A 321 17.45 -11.86 -7.32
N GLN A 322 17.22 -10.89 -8.19
CA GLN A 322 17.58 -10.97 -9.61
C GLN A 322 19.08 -11.17 -9.80
N ASN A 323 19.90 -10.37 -9.11
CA ASN A 323 21.34 -10.47 -9.19
C ASN A 323 21.86 -11.80 -8.60
N ALA A 324 21.27 -12.27 -7.51
CA ALA A 324 21.61 -13.58 -6.93
C ALA A 324 21.29 -14.71 -7.90
N VAL A 325 20.14 -14.69 -8.56
CA VAL A 325 19.75 -15.69 -9.58
C VAL A 325 20.73 -15.69 -10.74
N HIS A 326 21.17 -14.54 -11.22
CA HIS A 326 22.18 -14.43 -12.27
C HIS A 326 23.54 -14.97 -11.82
N LEU A 327 23.98 -14.67 -10.59
CA LEU A 327 25.22 -15.21 -10.05
C LEU A 327 25.18 -16.73 -9.90
N VAL A 328 24.06 -17.28 -9.46
CA VAL A 328 23.87 -18.74 -9.38
C VAL A 328 23.99 -19.39 -10.76
N GLU A 329 23.39 -18.80 -11.78
CA GLU A 329 23.51 -19.30 -13.15
C GLU A 329 24.96 -19.24 -13.67
N GLN A 330 25.68 -18.16 -13.40
CA GLN A 330 27.09 -18.01 -13.75
C GLN A 330 28.00 -19.02 -13.05
N ASP A 331 27.77 -19.26 -11.76
CA ASP A 331 28.61 -20.12 -10.95
C ASP A 331 28.30 -21.62 -11.11
N THR A 332 27.04 -21.97 -11.28
CA THR A 332 26.57 -23.37 -11.25
C THR A 332 25.91 -23.85 -12.53
N GLY A 333 25.57 -22.95 -13.45
CA GLY A 333 24.78 -23.25 -14.63
C GLY A 333 23.29 -23.49 -14.37
N VAL A 334 22.85 -23.41 -13.12
CA VAL A 334 21.45 -23.62 -12.74
C VAL A 334 20.64 -22.35 -13.00
N LYS A 335 19.60 -22.47 -13.83
CA LYS A 335 18.59 -21.43 -14.05
C LYS A 335 17.47 -21.56 -13.02
N LEU A 336 17.50 -20.72 -11.99
CA LEU A 336 16.45 -20.70 -10.98
C LEU A 336 15.22 -19.94 -11.51
N ASP A 337 14.05 -20.58 -11.41
CA ASP A 337 12.76 -19.95 -11.60
C ASP A 337 12.12 -19.70 -10.22
N MET A 338 12.21 -18.47 -9.75
CA MET A 338 11.75 -18.12 -8.41
C MET A 338 10.24 -18.20 -8.23
N GLN A 339 9.47 -18.27 -9.31
CA GLN A 339 8.03 -18.47 -9.24
C GLN A 339 7.64 -19.93 -8.96
N HIS A 340 8.50 -20.87 -9.31
CA HIS A 340 8.26 -22.32 -9.22
C HIS A 340 9.15 -23.04 -8.21
N ILE A 341 9.76 -22.34 -7.28
CA ILE A 341 10.45 -22.96 -6.13
C ILE A 341 9.43 -23.58 -5.17
N ASP A 342 9.89 -24.53 -4.36
CA ASP A 342 9.07 -25.11 -3.29
C ASP A 342 8.93 -24.12 -2.12
N TYR A 343 7.75 -23.52 -1.96
CA TYR A 343 7.43 -22.57 -0.89
C TYR A 343 7.13 -23.25 0.46
N ASN A 344 7.22 -24.56 0.54
CA ASN A 344 7.05 -25.34 1.77
C ASN A 344 8.28 -26.19 2.09
N ASP A 345 9.44 -25.83 1.58
CA ASP A 345 10.69 -26.51 1.91
C ASP A 345 10.99 -26.36 3.41
N LYS A 346 10.94 -27.50 4.11
CA LYS A 346 11.13 -27.54 5.55
C LYS A 346 12.49 -27.00 5.99
N LYS A 347 13.53 -27.24 5.23
CA LYS A 347 14.89 -26.76 5.56
C LYS A 347 14.97 -25.24 5.53
N VAL A 348 14.35 -24.62 4.53
CA VAL A 348 14.27 -23.16 4.41
C VAL A 348 13.44 -22.56 5.56
N LEU A 349 12.28 -23.15 5.85
CA LEU A 349 11.41 -22.70 6.94
C LEU A 349 12.08 -22.86 8.32
N ASP A 350 12.73 -23.98 8.57
CA ASP A 350 13.49 -24.22 9.80
C ASP A 350 14.63 -23.20 9.98
N SER A 351 15.27 -22.78 8.87
CA SER A 351 16.33 -21.77 8.93
C SER A 351 15.83 -20.43 9.47
N LEU A 352 14.59 -20.07 9.22
CA LEU A 352 13.97 -18.85 9.75
C LEU A 352 13.78 -18.90 11.27
N GLY A 353 13.54 -20.08 11.84
CA GLY A 353 13.40 -20.30 13.27
C GLY A 353 14.71 -20.32 14.06
N THR A 354 15.86 -20.26 13.39
CA THR A 354 17.18 -20.22 14.06
C THR A 354 17.56 -18.83 14.59
N GLY A 355 16.86 -17.79 14.13
CA GLY A 355 17.21 -16.39 14.43
C GLY A 355 18.34 -15.83 13.59
N HIS A 356 18.85 -16.57 12.60
CA HIS A 356 19.86 -16.14 11.64
C HIS A 356 19.24 -15.67 10.34
N SER A 357 18.31 -14.72 10.41
CA SER A 357 17.57 -14.17 9.27
C SER A 357 18.13 -12.85 8.75
N ASP A 358 19.43 -12.60 8.97
CA ASP A 358 20.12 -11.45 8.39
C ASP A 358 20.02 -11.48 6.86
N GLY A 359 19.63 -10.38 6.25
CA GLY A 359 19.44 -10.25 4.82
C GLY A 359 18.12 -10.83 4.30
N VAL A 360 17.35 -11.52 5.11
CA VAL A 360 16.01 -12.00 4.73
C VAL A 360 15.01 -10.86 4.80
N PHE A 361 14.33 -10.60 3.69
CA PHE A 361 13.38 -9.50 3.57
C PHE A 361 12.31 -9.54 4.69
N GLN A 362 12.08 -8.41 5.33
CA GLN A 362 11.14 -8.21 6.45
C GLN A 362 11.46 -8.94 7.76
N LEU A 363 12.46 -9.81 7.80
CA LEU A 363 12.75 -10.66 8.97
C LEU A 363 14.10 -10.34 9.64
N GLU A 364 14.73 -9.25 9.26
CA GLU A 364 16.12 -8.93 9.60
C GLU A 364 16.30 -8.20 10.95
N SER A 365 15.26 -7.52 11.46
CA SER A 365 15.39 -6.77 12.71
C SER A 365 15.61 -7.70 13.92
N ALA A 366 16.29 -7.20 14.96
CA ALA A 366 16.56 -7.98 16.17
C ALA A 366 15.29 -8.54 16.82
N GLY A 367 14.24 -7.71 16.90
CA GLY A 367 12.95 -8.14 17.44
C GLY A 367 12.29 -9.21 16.58
N MET A 368 12.36 -9.08 15.27
CA MET A 368 11.81 -10.06 14.33
C MET A 368 12.57 -11.39 14.37
N LYS A 369 13.88 -11.36 14.51
CA LYS A 369 14.71 -12.57 14.72
C LYS A 369 14.30 -13.32 15.98
N ASN A 370 14.10 -12.61 17.09
CA ASN A 370 13.63 -13.23 18.33
C ASN A 370 12.22 -13.81 18.20
N PHE A 371 11.33 -13.08 17.53
CA PHE A 371 9.98 -13.57 17.27
C PHE A 371 9.99 -14.84 16.40
N MET A 372 10.81 -14.90 15.36
CA MET A 372 10.93 -16.10 14.50
C MET A 372 11.45 -17.33 15.29
N LYS A 373 12.33 -17.13 16.27
CA LYS A 373 12.77 -18.22 17.16
C LYS A 373 11.63 -18.81 17.99
N GLU A 374 10.71 -17.97 18.44
CA GLU A 374 9.53 -18.40 19.20
C GLU A 374 8.47 -19.01 18.29
N LEU A 375 8.23 -18.41 17.14
CA LEU A 375 7.22 -18.82 16.17
C LEU A 375 7.57 -20.19 15.54
N LYS A 376 8.82 -20.42 15.21
CA LYS A 376 9.28 -21.62 14.48
C LYS A 376 8.41 -21.93 13.27
N PRO A 377 8.48 -21.13 12.20
CA PRO A 377 7.63 -21.30 11.03
C PRO A 377 7.72 -22.69 10.43
N GLN A 378 6.58 -23.30 10.12
CA GLN A 378 6.49 -24.62 9.48
C GLN A 378 5.77 -24.55 8.13
N SER A 379 5.27 -23.38 7.76
CA SER A 379 4.58 -23.12 6.51
C SER A 379 4.74 -21.66 6.12
N LEU A 380 4.46 -21.34 4.86
CA LEU A 380 4.38 -19.94 4.41
C LEU A 380 3.29 -19.18 5.16
N GLU A 381 2.19 -19.84 5.52
CA GLU A 381 1.10 -19.25 6.34
C GLU A 381 1.63 -18.70 7.67
N ASP A 382 2.54 -19.40 8.33
CA ASP A 382 3.16 -18.92 9.58
C ASP A 382 4.00 -17.65 9.34
N VAL A 383 4.69 -17.56 8.23
CA VAL A 383 5.46 -16.36 7.86
C VAL A 383 4.52 -15.18 7.57
N ILE A 384 3.42 -15.44 6.86
CA ILE A 384 2.38 -14.42 6.58
C ILE A 384 1.82 -13.85 7.89
N ALA A 385 1.45 -14.72 8.82
CA ALA A 385 0.96 -14.32 10.14
C ALA A 385 2.03 -13.56 10.94
N GLY A 386 3.27 -14.00 10.88
CA GLY A 386 4.39 -13.35 11.55
C GLY A 386 4.60 -11.91 11.11
N ILE A 387 4.61 -11.67 9.81
CA ILE A 387 4.72 -10.32 9.22
C ILE A 387 3.53 -9.44 9.65
N SER A 388 2.35 -10.02 9.75
CA SER A 388 1.12 -9.31 10.11
C SER A 388 1.04 -8.95 11.59
N LEU A 389 1.57 -9.81 12.48
CA LEU A 389 1.51 -9.65 13.93
C LEU A 389 2.62 -8.77 14.50
N TYR A 390 3.82 -8.80 13.91
CA TYR A 390 4.97 -8.06 14.45
C TYR A 390 4.90 -6.57 14.09
N ARG A 391 3.99 -5.85 14.76
CA ARG A 391 3.76 -4.39 14.62
C ARG A 391 3.24 -3.84 15.95
N PRO A 392 3.45 -2.55 16.25
CA PRO A 392 2.82 -1.94 17.42
C PRO A 392 1.30 -2.14 17.43
N GLY A 393 0.77 -2.65 18.52
CA GLY A 393 -0.63 -3.04 18.69
C GLY A 393 -0.86 -4.55 18.57
N PRO A 394 -0.77 -5.16 17.37
CA PRO A 394 -0.97 -6.61 17.22
C PRO A 394 0.05 -7.48 17.94
N MET A 395 1.23 -6.96 18.27
CA MET A 395 2.26 -7.68 19.03
C MET A 395 1.76 -8.25 20.35
N ASP A 396 0.77 -7.63 20.97
CA ASP A 396 0.19 -8.09 22.22
C ASP A 396 -0.54 -9.44 22.09
N PHE A 397 -0.92 -9.83 20.87
CA PHE A 397 -1.58 -11.08 20.55
C PHE A 397 -0.63 -12.23 20.17
N ILE A 398 0.66 -11.95 20.04
CA ILE A 398 1.68 -12.96 19.70
C ILE A 398 1.70 -14.13 20.71
N PRO A 399 1.65 -13.90 22.04
CA PRO A 399 1.63 -15.01 22.99
C PRO A 399 0.43 -15.95 22.80
N GLN A 400 -0.75 -15.40 22.51
CA GLN A 400 -1.96 -16.19 22.25
C GLN A 400 -1.82 -16.99 20.95
N TYR A 401 -1.28 -16.40 19.89
CA TYR A 401 -1.03 -17.06 18.61
C TYR A 401 -0.08 -18.26 18.78
N ILE A 402 1.05 -18.04 19.43
CA ILE A 402 2.07 -19.09 19.67
C ILE A 402 1.50 -20.20 20.55
N ARG A 403 0.73 -19.86 21.59
CA ARG A 403 0.08 -20.86 22.46
C ARG A 403 -0.87 -21.75 21.66
N GLY A 404 -1.73 -21.15 20.85
CA GLY A 404 -2.65 -21.89 19.99
C GLY A 404 -1.93 -22.76 18.97
N LYS A 405 -0.84 -22.27 18.39
CA LYS A 405 0.00 -23.03 17.45
C LYS A 405 0.64 -24.26 18.10
N ASN A 406 1.21 -24.10 19.30
CA ASN A 406 1.90 -25.18 20.03
C ASN A 406 0.93 -26.14 20.71
N ARG A 407 -0.23 -25.66 21.12
CA ARG A 407 -1.26 -26.42 21.82
C ARG A 407 -2.65 -26.18 21.23
N PRO A 408 -2.95 -26.79 20.07
CA PRO A 408 -4.25 -26.60 19.39
C PRO A 408 -5.45 -27.01 20.26
N ASP A 409 -5.27 -27.91 21.22
CA ASP A 409 -6.29 -28.33 22.19
C ASP A 409 -6.77 -27.20 23.11
N THR A 410 -6.00 -26.14 23.26
CA THR A 410 -6.37 -24.98 24.09
C THR A 410 -7.25 -23.95 23.37
N ILE A 411 -7.42 -24.08 22.04
CA ILE A 411 -8.20 -23.15 21.24
C ILE A 411 -9.70 -23.40 21.47
N LYS A 412 -10.43 -22.33 21.80
CA LYS A 412 -11.89 -22.35 21.94
C LYS A 412 -12.51 -21.38 20.94
N TYR A 413 -13.52 -21.86 20.21
CA TYR A 413 -14.31 -21.05 19.30
C TYR A 413 -15.67 -20.75 19.93
N ASP A 414 -16.10 -19.49 19.90
CA ASP A 414 -17.39 -19.06 20.49
C ASP A 414 -18.60 -19.68 19.79
N CYS A 415 -18.46 -20.04 18.53
CA CYS A 415 -19.44 -20.79 17.77
C CYS A 415 -18.76 -21.67 16.70
N PRO A 416 -19.43 -22.74 16.22
CA PRO A 416 -18.83 -23.64 15.22
C PRO A 416 -18.46 -22.96 13.90
N GLN A 417 -19.18 -21.92 13.50
CA GLN A 417 -18.98 -21.20 12.26
C GLN A 417 -17.66 -20.42 12.23
N LEU A 418 -17.08 -20.09 13.39
CA LEU A 418 -15.79 -19.41 13.51
C LEU A 418 -14.60 -20.33 13.21
N GLU A 419 -14.71 -21.62 13.50
CA GLU A 419 -13.58 -22.54 13.37
C GLU A 419 -12.94 -22.57 11.99
N PRO A 420 -13.68 -22.69 10.88
CA PRO A 420 -13.08 -22.68 9.54
C PRO A 420 -12.34 -21.39 9.19
N ILE A 421 -12.82 -20.27 9.75
CA ILE A 421 -12.24 -18.93 9.47
C ILE A 421 -10.96 -18.71 10.28
N LEU A 422 -10.95 -19.07 11.56
CA LEU A 422 -9.87 -18.77 12.49
C LEU A 422 -8.88 -19.92 12.70
N LYS A 423 -9.18 -21.12 12.22
CA LYS A 423 -8.28 -22.28 12.36
C LYS A 423 -6.89 -22.02 11.77
N PRO A 424 -6.72 -21.40 10.58
CA PRO A 424 -5.40 -21.10 10.03
C PRO A 424 -4.56 -20.16 10.89
N THR A 425 -5.18 -19.38 11.76
CA THR A 425 -4.53 -18.44 12.68
C THR A 425 -4.70 -18.81 14.15
N TYR A 426 -4.95 -20.09 14.41
CA TYR A 426 -5.02 -20.68 15.76
C TYR A 426 -6.01 -19.95 16.69
N GLY A 427 -7.16 -19.59 16.16
CA GLY A 427 -8.25 -18.94 16.90
C GLY A 427 -8.12 -17.42 17.04
N CYS A 428 -7.08 -16.81 16.50
CA CYS A 428 -6.86 -15.36 16.55
C CYS A 428 -7.41 -14.67 15.31
N ILE A 429 -7.97 -13.48 15.46
CA ILE A 429 -8.26 -12.59 14.32
C ILE A 429 -6.97 -11.82 13.99
N VAL A 430 -6.41 -12.07 12.82
CA VAL A 430 -5.16 -11.45 12.35
C VAL A 430 -5.42 -10.56 11.13
N TYR A 431 -6.29 -10.99 10.22
CA TYR A 431 -6.48 -10.39 8.92
C TYR A 431 -7.81 -9.69 8.76
N GLN A 432 -7.81 -8.62 7.98
CA GLN A 432 -9.03 -7.91 7.57
C GLN A 432 -10.00 -8.84 6.84
N GLU A 433 -9.50 -9.76 6.03
CA GLU A 433 -10.25 -10.77 5.31
C GLU A 433 -11.02 -11.69 6.27
N GLN A 434 -10.45 -12.00 7.44
CA GLN A 434 -11.15 -12.78 8.45
C GLN A 434 -12.33 -12.04 9.07
N VAL A 435 -12.20 -10.74 9.31
CA VAL A 435 -13.33 -9.90 9.76
C VAL A 435 -14.45 -9.93 8.73
N MET A 436 -14.11 -9.80 7.45
CA MET A 436 -15.09 -9.87 6.35
C MET A 436 -15.77 -11.24 6.27
N GLN A 437 -15.02 -12.32 6.41
CA GLN A 437 -15.54 -13.69 6.40
C GLN A 437 -16.44 -13.97 7.60
N ILE A 438 -16.11 -13.47 8.78
CA ILE A 438 -16.96 -13.59 9.98
C ILE A 438 -18.31 -12.91 9.73
N VAL A 439 -18.31 -11.68 9.27
CA VAL A 439 -19.54 -10.91 8.98
C VAL A 439 -20.40 -11.63 7.95
N ARG A 440 -19.81 -12.12 6.87
CA ARG A 440 -20.53 -12.89 5.84
C ARG A 440 -21.05 -14.23 6.37
N ASN A 441 -20.19 -15.04 6.96
CA ASN A 441 -20.53 -16.44 7.29
C ASN A 441 -21.45 -16.55 8.49
N LEU A 442 -21.35 -15.64 9.46
CA LEU A 442 -22.17 -15.67 10.65
C LEU A 442 -23.50 -14.94 10.47
N ALA A 443 -23.51 -13.82 9.78
CA ALA A 443 -24.67 -12.95 9.67
C ALA A 443 -25.32 -12.91 8.25
N GLY A 444 -24.67 -13.49 7.24
CA GLY A 444 -25.22 -13.59 5.88
C GLY A 444 -25.07 -12.32 5.03
N TYR A 445 -24.13 -11.45 5.35
CA TYR A 445 -23.79 -10.31 4.51
C TYR A 445 -23.13 -10.74 3.18
N THR A 446 -23.25 -9.91 2.16
CA THR A 446 -22.37 -10.02 0.99
C THR A 446 -20.92 -9.68 1.37
N LEU A 447 -19.94 -10.16 0.63
CA LEU A 447 -18.53 -9.79 0.88
C LEU A 447 -18.29 -8.29 0.67
N GLY A 448 -18.93 -7.68 -0.33
CA GLY A 448 -18.84 -6.24 -0.56
C GLY A 448 -19.34 -5.42 0.63
N ARG A 449 -20.48 -5.76 1.18
CA ARG A 449 -21.01 -5.11 2.38
C ARG A 449 -20.16 -5.42 3.61
N SER A 450 -19.62 -6.63 3.72
CA SER A 450 -18.71 -7.00 4.80
C SER A 450 -17.45 -6.11 4.84
N ASP A 451 -16.91 -5.73 3.68
CA ASP A 451 -15.81 -4.78 3.60
C ASP A 451 -16.20 -3.39 4.13
N LEU A 452 -17.41 -2.92 3.83
CA LEU A 452 -17.92 -1.65 4.36
C LEU A 452 -18.04 -1.67 5.89
N VAL A 453 -18.54 -2.76 6.47
CA VAL A 453 -18.61 -2.97 7.93
C VAL A 453 -17.22 -2.95 8.55
N ARG A 454 -16.29 -3.69 7.98
CA ARG A 454 -14.88 -3.72 8.43
C ARG A 454 -14.26 -2.32 8.41
N ARG A 455 -14.48 -1.55 7.35
CA ARG A 455 -13.96 -0.17 7.24
C ARG A 455 -14.55 0.76 8.29
N ALA A 456 -15.84 0.63 8.58
CA ALA A 456 -16.51 1.40 9.63
C ALA A 456 -15.89 1.11 11.01
N MET A 457 -15.62 -0.17 11.31
CA MET A 457 -14.93 -0.58 12.54
C MET A 457 -13.53 0.02 12.64
N SER A 458 -12.72 -0.07 11.57
CA SER A 458 -11.36 0.47 11.53
C SER A 458 -11.31 1.99 11.70
N LYS A 459 -12.30 2.71 11.16
CA LYS A 459 -12.41 4.17 11.25
C LYS A 459 -13.15 4.66 12.49
N LYS A 460 -13.58 3.76 13.36
CA LYS A 460 -14.31 4.04 14.61
C LYS A 460 -15.54 4.95 14.42
N LYS A 461 -16.30 4.71 13.38
CA LYS A 461 -17.56 5.42 13.12
C LYS A 461 -18.66 4.88 14.03
N ALA A 462 -18.79 5.42 15.23
CA ALA A 462 -19.65 4.89 16.31
C ALA A 462 -21.11 4.65 15.87
N ALA A 463 -21.73 5.60 15.20
CA ALA A 463 -23.13 5.46 14.74
C ALA A 463 -23.31 4.31 13.73
N VAL A 464 -22.35 4.17 12.79
CA VAL A 464 -22.39 3.08 11.80
C VAL A 464 -22.11 1.74 12.47
N MET A 465 -21.16 1.69 13.41
CA MET A 465 -20.84 0.47 14.15
C MET A 465 -22.04 -0.05 14.95
N GLU A 466 -22.79 0.83 15.62
CA GLU A 466 -23.95 0.42 16.40
C GLU A 466 -25.11 -0.04 15.49
N LYS A 467 -25.36 0.65 14.40
CA LYS A 467 -26.35 0.21 13.40
C LYS A 467 -25.99 -1.17 12.84
N GLU A 468 -24.73 -1.38 12.49
CA GLU A 468 -24.26 -2.66 11.96
C GLU A 468 -24.24 -3.77 13.04
N ARG A 469 -24.06 -3.45 14.31
CA ARG A 469 -24.23 -4.41 15.41
C ARG A 469 -25.64 -4.99 15.40
N GLN A 470 -26.65 -4.13 15.32
CA GLN A 470 -28.06 -4.56 15.26
C GLN A 470 -28.32 -5.45 14.04
N ASN A 471 -27.81 -5.06 12.88
CA ASN A 471 -27.93 -5.87 11.66
C ASN A 471 -27.19 -7.21 11.78
N PHE A 472 -26.00 -7.20 12.32
CA PHE A 472 -25.18 -8.42 12.52
C PHE A 472 -25.84 -9.43 13.47
N VAL A 473 -26.35 -8.98 14.59
CA VAL A 473 -26.96 -9.85 15.61
C VAL A 473 -28.36 -10.28 15.21
N TYR A 474 -29.24 -9.30 14.90
CA TYR A 474 -30.66 -9.53 14.70
C TYR A 474 -31.10 -9.62 13.25
N GLY A 475 -30.28 -9.20 12.32
CA GLY A 475 -30.61 -9.11 10.90
C GLY A 475 -31.31 -7.83 10.53
N ASN A 476 -31.45 -7.62 9.22
CA ASN A 476 -32.18 -6.51 8.62
C ASN A 476 -32.75 -6.99 7.28
N GLU A 477 -34.01 -7.31 7.26
CA GLU A 477 -34.70 -7.88 6.08
C GLU A 477 -34.73 -6.90 4.90
N ALA A 478 -34.91 -5.61 5.18
CA ALA A 478 -34.91 -4.56 4.16
C ALA A 478 -33.53 -4.42 3.45
N GLU A 479 -32.43 -4.74 4.14
CA GLU A 479 -31.10 -4.70 3.60
C GLU A 479 -30.56 -6.09 3.20
N GLY A 480 -31.39 -7.11 3.28
CA GLY A 480 -31.05 -8.48 2.87
C GLY A 480 -30.06 -9.19 3.80
N VAL A 481 -30.00 -8.79 5.07
CA VAL A 481 -29.12 -9.40 6.08
C VAL A 481 -29.91 -10.32 6.99
N PRO A 482 -29.67 -11.65 6.96
CA PRO A 482 -30.35 -12.60 7.85
C PRO A 482 -30.05 -12.39 9.34
N GLY A 483 -28.80 -12.09 9.69
CA GLY A 483 -28.32 -11.93 11.05
C GLY A 483 -27.85 -13.24 11.70
N CYS A 484 -27.06 -13.12 12.76
CA CYS A 484 -26.50 -14.28 13.47
C CYS A 484 -27.55 -15.17 14.10
N ILE A 485 -28.60 -14.60 14.68
CA ILE A 485 -29.67 -15.37 15.36
C ILE A 485 -30.37 -16.29 14.37
N ALA A 486 -30.68 -15.80 13.15
CA ALA A 486 -31.27 -16.60 12.09
C ALA A 486 -30.38 -17.78 11.66
N ASN A 487 -29.07 -17.66 11.84
CA ASN A 487 -28.09 -18.69 11.53
C ASN A 487 -27.74 -19.59 12.73
N GLY A 488 -28.55 -19.54 13.77
CA GLY A 488 -28.41 -20.43 14.95
C GLY A 488 -27.35 -20.00 15.98
N ILE A 489 -26.92 -18.74 15.94
CA ILE A 489 -25.94 -18.20 16.90
C ILE A 489 -26.72 -17.44 17.99
N PRO A 490 -26.53 -17.78 19.29
CA PRO A 490 -27.19 -17.07 20.39
C PRO A 490 -26.86 -15.57 20.40
N GLU A 491 -27.82 -14.75 20.80
CA GLU A 491 -27.67 -13.29 20.89
C GLU A 491 -26.42 -12.86 21.67
N GLN A 492 -26.21 -13.45 22.85
CA GLN A 492 -25.06 -13.13 23.69
C GLN A 492 -23.73 -13.47 23.02
N THR A 493 -23.66 -14.61 22.35
CA THR A 493 -22.48 -15.04 21.58
C THR A 493 -22.21 -14.11 20.41
N ALA A 494 -23.25 -13.75 19.66
CA ALA A 494 -23.15 -12.83 18.54
C ALA A 494 -22.64 -11.44 18.95
N ASN A 495 -23.15 -10.90 20.06
CA ASN A 495 -22.67 -9.63 20.60
C ASN A 495 -21.21 -9.69 21.04
N LYS A 496 -20.80 -10.79 21.70
CA LYS A 496 -19.40 -11.02 22.10
C LYS A 496 -18.48 -11.06 20.89
N ILE A 497 -18.85 -11.79 19.85
CA ILE A 497 -18.08 -11.87 18.60
C ILE A 497 -17.96 -10.49 17.95
N TYR A 498 -19.04 -9.70 17.94
CA TYR A 498 -19.02 -8.35 17.38
C TYR A 498 -18.07 -7.43 18.17
N ASP A 499 -18.08 -7.49 19.49
CA ASP A 499 -17.15 -6.75 20.36
C ASP A 499 -15.70 -7.15 20.10
N ASP A 500 -15.42 -8.44 19.97
CA ASP A 500 -14.09 -8.95 19.64
C ASP A 500 -13.62 -8.41 18.28
N MET A 501 -14.49 -8.38 17.27
CA MET A 501 -14.17 -7.81 15.96
C MET A 501 -13.83 -6.32 16.03
N ILE A 502 -14.56 -5.53 16.80
CA ILE A 502 -14.27 -4.10 17.00
C ILE A 502 -12.89 -3.91 17.60
N ASP A 503 -12.54 -4.70 18.62
CA ASP A 503 -11.24 -4.62 19.27
C ASP A 503 -10.08 -4.97 18.34
N PHE A 504 -10.25 -5.95 17.48
CA PHE A 504 -9.22 -6.42 16.56
C PHE A 504 -9.20 -5.68 15.20
N ALA A 505 -10.32 -5.14 14.74
CA ALA A 505 -10.41 -4.54 13.41
C ALA A 505 -9.43 -3.38 13.16
N LYS A 506 -9.09 -2.62 14.20
CA LYS A 506 -8.11 -1.53 14.12
C LYS A 506 -6.67 -2.03 13.90
N TYR A 507 -6.38 -3.28 14.25
CA TYR A 507 -5.06 -3.91 14.17
C TYR A 507 -4.97 -4.95 13.06
N ALA A 508 -6.11 -5.39 12.52
CA ALA A 508 -6.16 -6.38 11.47
C ALA A 508 -5.38 -5.93 10.23
N PHE A 509 -4.63 -6.85 9.64
CA PHE A 509 -3.76 -6.58 8.51
C PHE A 509 -4.38 -7.06 7.20
N ASN A 510 -4.04 -6.40 6.09
CA ASN A 510 -4.38 -6.87 4.76
C ASN A 510 -3.59 -8.15 4.45
N LYS A 511 -4.25 -9.30 4.43
CA LYS A 511 -3.61 -10.59 4.18
C LYS A 511 -2.95 -10.65 2.81
N SER A 512 -3.56 -10.06 1.79
CA SER A 512 -3.00 -10.04 0.43
C SER A 512 -1.62 -9.39 0.40
N HIS A 513 -1.46 -8.26 1.07
CA HIS A 513 -0.16 -7.60 1.19
C HIS A 513 0.85 -8.42 1.98
N ALA A 514 0.47 -8.95 3.13
CA ALA A 514 1.33 -9.78 3.96
C ALA A 514 1.76 -11.06 3.25
N ALA A 515 0.85 -11.71 2.52
CA ALA A 515 1.13 -12.92 1.77
C ALA A 515 2.11 -12.66 0.62
N ALA A 516 1.93 -11.58 -0.14
CA ALA A 516 2.85 -11.20 -1.21
C ALA A 516 4.25 -10.91 -0.67
N TYR A 517 4.34 -10.19 0.44
CA TYR A 517 5.63 -9.89 1.08
C TYR A 517 6.28 -11.11 1.72
N ALA A 518 5.49 -12.04 2.26
CA ALA A 518 6.00 -13.33 2.76
C ALA A 518 6.64 -14.17 1.64
N VAL A 519 6.10 -14.10 0.43
CA VAL A 519 6.72 -14.75 -0.75
C VAL A 519 8.11 -14.18 -1.01
N VAL A 520 8.27 -12.86 -0.98
CA VAL A 520 9.59 -12.22 -1.14
C VAL A 520 10.54 -12.60 0.00
N SER A 521 10.05 -12.60 1.24
CA SER A 521 10.83 -13.07 2.39
C SER A 521 11.32 -14.49 2.19
N TYR A 522 10.44 -15.38 1.76
CA TYR A 522 10.77 -16.78 1.50
C TYR A 522 11.79 -16.93 0.36
N GLN A 523 11.65 -16.18 -0.71
CA GLN A 523 12.61 -16.22 -1.84
C GLN A 523 14.01 -15.83 -1.38
N THR A 524 14.14 -14.79 -0.56
CA THR A 524 15.44 -14.39 0.01
C THR A 524 15.99 -15.44 0.96
N ALA A 525 15.15 -16.04 1.79
CA ALA A 525 15.55 -17.14 2.68
C ALA A 525 16.00 -18.38 1.90
N PHE A 526 15.29 -18.74 0.84
CA PHE A 526 15.63 -19.85 -0.05
C PHE A 526 17.01 -19.65 -0.68
N LEU A 527 17.29 -18.48 -1.25
CA LEU A 527 18.57 -18.14 -1.85
C LEU A 527 19.69 -18.16 -0.81
N LYS A 528 19.46 -17.59 0.36
CA LYS A 528 20.44 -17.60 1.46
C LYS A 528 20.77 -19.02 1.91
N TYR A 529 19.79 -19.90 1.98
CA TYR A 529 19.97 -21.28 2.44
C TYR A 529 20.72 -22.13 1.42
N TYR A 530 20.29 -22.13 0.16
CA TYR A 530 20.86 -23.00 -0.88
C TYR A 530 22.04 -22.40 -1.63
N TYR A 531 22.11 -21.07 -1.73
CA TYR A 531 23.13 -20.33 -2.48
C TYR A 531 23.66 -19.15 -1.65
N PRO A 532 24.27 -19.44 -0.47
CA PRO A 532 24.63 -18.38 0.48
C PRO A 532 25.70 -17.43 -0.05
N VAL A 533 26.65 -17.90 -0.83
CA VAL A 533 27.74 -17.07 -1.38
C VAL A 533 27.19 -16.06 -2.39
N GLU A 534 26.42 -16.54 -3.36
CA GLU A 534 25.81 -15.72 -4.41
C GLU A 534 24.80 -14.74 -3.84
N PHE A 535 23.99 -15.20 -2.87
CA PHE A 535 23.03 -14.33 -2.20
C PHE A 535 23.71 -13.20 -1.40
N MET A 536 24.73 -13.53 -0.60
CA MET A 536 25.44 -12.53 0.19
C MET A 536 26.22 -11.55 -0.69
N ALA A 537 26.77 -12.01 -1.81
CA ALA A 537 27.42 -11.13 -2.79
C ALA A 537 26.41 -10.12 -3.38
N ALA A 538 25.25 -10.58 -3.81
CA ALA A 538 24.20 -9.71 -4.34
C ALA A 538 23.68 -8.73 -3.27
N LEU A 539 23.47 -9.20 -2.04
CA LEU A 539 23.01 -8.39 -0.91
C LEU A 539 24.01 -7.28 -0.56
N MET A 540 25.29 -7.61 -0.43
CA MET A 540 26.34 -6.63 -0.11
C MET A 540 26.52 -5.62 -1.24
N THR A 541 26.42 -6.04 -2.49
CA THR A 541 26.47 -5.14 -3.65
C THR A 541 25.34 -4.12 -3.59
N SER A 542 24.14 -4.51 -3.18
CA SER A 542 22.98 -3.62 -3.08
C SER A 542 23.14 -2.50 -2.04
N VAL A 543 24.06 -2.65 -1.09
CA VAL A 543 24.33 -1.68 -0.01
C VAL A 543 25.76 -1.16 -0.05
N ILE A 544 26.44 -1.27 -1.18
CA ILE A 544 27.88 -0.94 -1.30
C ILE A 544 28.19 0.50 -0.90
N GLU A 545 27.25 1.42 -1.08
CA GLU A 545 27.38 2.82 -0.70
C GLU A 545 27.06 3.08 0.79
N MET A 546 26.70 2.05 1.55
CA MET A 546 26.34 2.13 2.96
C MET A 546 27.37 1.38 3.82
N PRO A 547 28.51 2.01 4.20
CA PRO A 547 29.63 1.32 4.87
C PRO A 547 29.24 0.54 6.13
N ILE A 548 28.29 1.07 6.90
CA ILE A 548 27.82 0.42 8.13
C ILE A 548 27.11 -0.89 7.79
N LYS A 549 26.25 -0.90 6.78
CA LYS A 549 25.55 -2.12 6.32
C LYS A 549 26.52 -3.13 5.74
N VAL A 550 27.47 -2.68 4.96
CA VAL A 550 28.52 -3.56 4.41
C VAL A 550 29.30 -4.23 5.55
N ALA A 551 29.70 -3.48 6.57
CA ALA A 551 30.39 -4.02 7.74
C ALA A 551 29.54 -5.05 8.51
N GLU A 552 28.25 -4.78 8.70
CA GLU A 552 27.31 -5.72 9.32
C GLU A 552 27.25 -7.05 8.53
N TYR A 553 27.10 -6.98 7.21
CA TYR A 553 27.01 -8.17 6.37
C TYR A 553 28.35 -8.92 6.23
N ILE A 554 29.48 -8.24 6.34
CA ILE A 554 30.78 -8.89 6.45
C ILE A 554 30.82 -9.79 7.70
N GLN A 555 30.32 -9.30 8.84
CA GLN A 555 30.24 -10.11 10.05
C GLN A 555 29.29 -11.30 9.90
N VAL A 556 28.17 -11.11 9.22
CA VAL A 556 27.25 -12.20 8.90
C VAL A 556 27.94 -13.27 8.04
N CYS A 557 28.66 -12.86 7.01
CA CYS A 557 29.43 -13.78 6.15
C CYS A 557 30.47 -14.59 6.94
N ARG A 558 31.18 -13.95 7.87
CA ARG A 558 32.13 -14.65 8.75
C ARG A 558 31.46 -15.72 9.59
N LYS A 559 30.28 -15.43 10.16
CA LYS A 559 29.48 -16.41 10.92
C LYS A 559 28.95 -17.55 10.05
N MET A 560 28.77 -17.31 8.75
CA MET A 560 28.37 -18.32 7.76
C MET A 560 29.55 -19.09 7.15
N ASN A 561 30.78 -18.85 7.61
CA ASN A 561 32.02 -19.40 7.05
C ASN A 561 32.22 -19.02 5.56
N ILE A 562 31.78 -17.86 5.16
CA ILE A 562 32.01 -17.29 3.84
C ILE A 562 33.24 -16.40 3.91
N LYS A 563 34.25 -16.73 3.08
CA LYS A 563 35.48 -15.95 2.97
C LYS A 563 35.23 -14.73 2.09
N ILE A 564 35.61 -13.56 2.58
CA ILE A 564 35.61 -12.30 1.83
C ILE A 564 37.06 -11.93 1.52
N LEU A 565 37.35 -11.71 0.25
CA LEU A 565 38.67 -11.37 -0.26
C LEU A 565 38.87 -9.86 -0.39
#